data_1090a4fa5fbe534085d21dc173c686d1
#
_entry.id   1090a4fa5fbe534085d21dc173c686d1
#
_cell.length_a   1.000
_cell.length_b   1.000
_cell.length_c   1.000
_cell.angle_alpha   90.00
_cell.angle_beta   90.00
_cell.angle_gamma   90.00
#
_symmetry.space_group_name_H-M   'P 1'
#
loop_
_entity.id
_entity.type
_entity.pdbx_description
1 polymer ?
#
loop_
_entity_poly.entity_id
_entity_poly.type
_entity_poly.pdbx_seq_one_letter_code
_entity_poly.pdbx_strand_id
1 'polypeptide(L)'
;RRFSFGVLYAKNWPAWRGVDASGAVESGDYPAELNQNKNLLWKSPLPEKGCSTPIVWENSIFLTSPADGEDAVLGFSMNGEQVWQTTIGPERKGRHLNGSGSNPSVVTDGANLYALFKSGNLACLNMAGKILWKKDLSSYGKDTLYWDFGTSPMLTSEHLVVVLMRKGNSWLLAFDPRTGELVWKKERNYQTPPECDHSYATPTLIKHQGKEAILVWGAERLSAHSAKDGEMLWVSTGFNPKQKKNWVVVGSQVVAGNIAIVPYGRGT
;
A
#
# COMPACT_ATOMS: atom_id res chain seq x y z
N ARG A 1 5.83 -33.79 14.87
CA ARG A 1 7.09 -33.06 14.62
C ARG A 1 6.90 -31.65 15.14
N ARG A 2 7.68 -31.24 16.15
CA ARG A 2 7.72 -29.85 16.60
C ARG A 2 8.40 -29.05 15.47
N PHE A 3 7.67 -28.19 14.81
CA PHE A 3 8.25 -27.19 13.92
C PHE A 3 9.11 -26.26 14.77
N SER A 4 10.38 -26.14 14.42
CA SER A 4 11.28 -25.19 15.04
C SER A 4 10.86 -23.80 14.59
N PHE A 5 10.19 -23.05 15.45
CA PHE A 5 9.77 -21.67 15.21
C PHE A 5 10.93 -20.72 14.83
N GLY A 6 12.17 -21.08 15.10
CA GLY A 6 13.34 -20.24 14.85
C GLY A 6 13.62 -19.89 13.39
N VAL A 7 13.06 -20.62 12.42
CA VAL A 7 13.27 -20.36 10.97
C VAL A 7 12.18 -19.44 10.40
N LEU A 8 10.97 -19.42 10.99
CA LEU A 8 9.86 -18.56 10.55
C LEU A 8 10.06 -17.08 10.90
N TYR A 9 10.87 -16.76 11.91
CA TYR A 9 11.11 -15.39 12.37
C TYR A 9 12.21 -14.66 11.59
N ALA A 10 12.85 -15.29 10.64
CA ALA A 10 14.06 -14.75 9.98
C ALA A 10 13.78 -13.70 8.90
N LYS A 11 12.52 -13.49 8.46
CA LYS A 11 12.23 -12.54 7.38
C LYS A 11 11.05 -11.63 7.73
N ASN A 12 11.36 -10.37 7.95
CA ASN A 12 10.38 -9.30 8.07
C ASN A 12 9.63 -9.10 6.73
N TRP A 13 8.36 -8.72 6.84
CA TRP A 13 7.50 -8.36 5.71
C TRP A 13 7.00 -6.92 5.91
N PRO A 14 7.86 -5.89 5.65
CA PRO A 14 7.67 -4.52 6.13
C PRO A 14 6.61 -3.70 5.40
N ALA A 15 6.14 -4.18 4.26
CA ALA A 15 5.22 -3.45 3.40
C ALA A 15 4.34 -4.41 2.60
N TRP A 16 3.36 -3.87 1.90
CA TRP A 16 2.59 -4.62 0.91
C TRP A 16 3.53 -5.27 -0.11
N ARG A 17 3.43 -6.59 -0.30
CA ARG A 17 4.31 -7.45 -1.09
C ARG A 17 5.75 -7.57 -0.61
N GLY A 18 6.04 -7.29 0.66
CA GLY A 18 7.33 -7.56 1.28
C GLY A 18 8.42 -6.53 1.01
N VAL A 19 9.66 -6.94 1.19
CA VAL A 19 10.83 -6.04 1.19
C VAL A 19 11.05 -5.36 -0.16
N ASP A 20 10.92 -6.09 -1.24
CA ASP A 20 11.20 -5.67 -2.62
C ASP A 20 9.92 -5.51 -3.48
N ALA A 21 8.76 -5.53 -2.83
CA ALA A 21 7.46 -5.48 -3.49
C ALA A 21 7.21 -6.62 -4.51
N SER A 22 7.97 -7.70 -4.46
CA SER A 22 7.82 -8.86 -5.35
C SER A 22 6.62 -9.73 -4.97
N GLY A 23 6.24 -9.74 -3.70
CA GLY A 23 5.23 -10.64 -3.16
C GLY A 23 5.74 -12.08 -3.04
N ALA A 24 7.04 -12.30 -3.08
CA ALA A 24 7.68 -13.58 -3.04
C ALA A 24 8.63 -13.69 -1.84
N VAL A 25 8.88 -14.90 -1.41
CA VAL A 25 9.94 -15.28 -0.46
C VAL A 25 10.92 -16.20 -1.17
N GLU A 26 12.21 -16.11 -0.84
CA GLU A 26 13.24 -16.85 -1.55
C GLU A 26 13.13 -18.37 -1.36
N SER A 27 12.88 -18.82 -0.14
CA SER A 27 12.71 -20.22 0.19
C SER A 27 12.04 -20.39 1.55
N GLY A 28 11.40 -21.54 1.77
CA GLY A 28 10.77 -21.89 3.04
C GLY A 28 9.97 -23.18 2.91
N ASP A 29 9.69 -23.81 4.04
CA ASP A 29 8.80 -24.96 4.13
C ASP A 29 7.37 -24.44 4.35
N TYR A 30 6.69 -24.10 3.24
CA TYR A 30 5.35 -23.58 3.25
C TYR A 30 4.31 -24.69 3.06
N PRO A 31 3.17 -24.64 3.77
CA PRO A 31 2.13 -25.63 3.60
C PRO A 31 1.53 -25.53 2.19
N ALA A 32 1.48 -26.64 1.47
CA ALA A 32 0.82 -26.73 0.16
C ALA A 32 -0.71 -26.69 0.28
N GLU A 33 -1.25 -26.97 1.46
CA GLU A 33 -2.68 -26.97 1.76
C GLU A 33 -2.95 -26.07 2.97
N LEU A 34 -3.92 -25.18 2.86
CA LEU A 34 -4.46 -24.41 3.98
C LEU A 34 -5.80 -25.03 4.38
N ASN A 35 -5.82 -25.67 5.55
CA ASN A 35 -6.99 -26.34 6.09
C ASN A 35 -7.09 -26.06 7.60
N GLN A 36 -8.29 -25.75 8.06
CA GLN A 36 -8.52 -25.44 9.49
C GLN A 36 -8.07 -26.55 10.45
N ASN A 37 -8.09 -27.79 10.00
CA ASN A 37 -7.73 -28.95 10.82
C ASN A 37 -6.27 -29.39 10.64
N LYS A 38 -5.51 -28.79 9.74
CA LYS A 38 -4.19 -29.31 9.35
C LYS A 38 -3.05 -28.31 9.53
N ASN A 39 -3.21 -27.07 9.08
CA ASN A 39 -2.14 -26.08 9.02
C ASN A 39 -2.51 -24.72 9.63
N LEU A 40 -3.66 -24.61 10.27
CA LEU A 40 -4.06 -23.41 10.97
C LEU A 40 -3.46 -23.41 12.37
N LEU A 41 -2.59 -22.44 12.66
CA LEU A 41 -2.03 -22.25 14.01
C LEU A 41 -3.01 -21.49 14.90
N TRP A 42 -3.61 -20.43 14.38
CA TRP A 42 -4.57 -19.60 15.09
C TRP A 42 -5.45 -18.82 14.11
N LYS A 43 -6.54 -18.26 14.60
CA LYS A 43 -7.46 -17.38 13.88
C LYS A 43 -7.93 -16.28 14.84
N SER A 44 -7.74 -15.03 14.46
CA SER A 44 -8.15 -13.87 15.25
C SER A 44 -9.26 -13.10 14.54
N PRO A 45 -10.32 -12.70 15.24
CA PRO A 45 -11.34 -11.83 14.67
C PRO A 45 -10.77 -10.43 14.44
N LEU A 46 -11.29 -9.74 13.43
CA LEU A 46 -11.06 -8.32 13.23
C LEU A 46 -12.32 -7.54 13.59
N PRO A 47 -12.22 -6.26 14.00
CA PRO A 47 -13.38 -5.44 14.36
C PRO A 47 -14.39 -5.34 13.23
N GLU A 48 -13.91 -5.04 12.03
CA GLU A 48 -14.74 -4.93 10.85
C GLU A 48 -14.00 -5.48 9.61
N LYS A 49 -14.72 -5.53 8.49
CA LYS A 49 -14.18 -5.98 7.22
C LYS A 49 -13.14 -5.01 6.68
N GLY A 50 -11.93 -5.50 6.42
CA GLY A 50 -10.83 -4.80 5.76
C GLY A 50 -10.20 -5.65 4.66
N CYS A 51 -9.47 -5.00 3.75
CA CYS A 51 -8.73 -5.66 2.65
C CYS A 51 -7.23 -5.40 2.74
N SER A 52 -6.76 -4.84 3.85
CA SER A 52 -5.33 -4.59 4.07
C SER A 52 -4.57 -5.92 4.18
N THR A 53 -3.41 -5.98 3.57
CA THR A 53 -2.49 -7.11 3.76
C THR A 53 -1.71 -6.87 5.05
N PRO A 54 -1.68 -7.83 5.98
CA PRO A 54 -0.85 -7.73 7.18
C PRO A 54 0.62 -7.59 6.83
N ILE A 55 1.33 -6.75 7.58
CA ILE A 55 2.79 -6.70 7.57
C ILE A 55 3.33 -7.40 8.83
N VAL A 56 4.56 -7.89 8.74
CA VAL A 56 5.24 -8.57 9.83
C VAL A 56 6.57 -7.89 10.10
N TRP A 57 6.79 -7.50 11.34
CA TRP A 57 8.08 -6.99 11.77
C TRP A 57 8.46 -7.61 13.11
N GLU A 58 9.58 -8.31 13.12
CA GLU A 58 10.05 -9.10 14.27
C GLU A 58 8.96 -10.06 14.80
N ASN A 59 8.47 -9.83 16.00
CA ASN A 59 7.47 -10.66 16.67
C ASN A 59 6.05 -10.05 16.63
N SER A 60 5.79 -9.14 15.71
CA SER A 60 4.53 -8.40 15.63
C SER A 60 3.95 -8.39 14.24
N ILE A 61 2.62 -8.37 14.18
CA ILE A 61 1.84 -8.29 12.95
C ILE A 61 1.00 -7.01 13.02
N PHE A 62 0.98 -6.25 11.93
CA PHE A 62 0.22 -4.99 11.87
C PHE A 62 -0.65 -4.94 10.63
N LEU A 63 -1.85 -4.38 10.77
CA LEU A 63 -2.76 -4.16 9.65
C LEU A 63 -3.70 -2.98 9.93
N THR A 64 -4.38 -2.51 8.90
CA THR A 64 -5.46 -1.53 9.01
C THR A 64 -6.80 -2.24 9.02
N SER A 65 -7.76 -1.71 9.77
CA SER A 65 -9.16 -2.14 9.80
C SER A 65 -10.03 -0.95 10.17
N PRO A 66 -11.28 -0.86 9.70
CA PRO A 66 -12.25 0.00 10.37
C PRO A 66 -12.55 -0.54 11.76
N ALA A 67 -12.87 0.33 12.70
CA ALA A 67 -13.31 -0.02 14.03
C ALA A 67 -14.24 1.06 14.59
N ASP A 68 -15.47 0.72 14.88
CA ASP A 68 -16.49 1.62 15.48
C ASP A 68 -16.69 2.94 14.71
N GLY A 69 -16.63 2.88 13.36
CA GLY A 69 -16.78 4.04 12.48
C GLY A 69 -15.51 4.89 12.35
N GLU A 70 -14.39 4.41 12.82
CA GLU A 70 -13.09 5.07 12.69
C GLU A 70 -12.08 4.21 11.89
N ASP A 71 -11.13 4.86 11.25
CA ASP A 71 -9.95 4.22 10.70
C ASP A 71 -9.04 3.78 11.84
N ALA A 72 -8.59 2.52 11.85
CA ALA A 72 -7.74 2.01 12.91
C ALA A 72 -6.55 1.21 12.38
N VAL A 73 -5.48 1.20 13.18
CA VAL A 73 -4.34 0.31 13.05
C VAL A 73 -4.38 -0.68 14.20
N LEU A 74 -4.14 -1.95 13.88
CA LEU A 74 -4.15 -3.05 14.83
C LEU A 74 -2.76 -3.66 14.92
N GLY A 75 -2.34 -4.00 16.15
CA GLY A 75 -1.13 -4.75 16.43
C GLY A 75 -1.45 -6.09 17.06
N PHE A 76 -0.84 -7.16 16.53
CA PHE A 76 -0.99 -8.53 17.02
C PHE A 76 0.38 -9.13 17.34
N SER A 77 0.39 -10.04 18.29
CA SER A 77 1.52 -10.95 18.52
C SER A 77 1.56 -12.05 17.45
N MET A 78 2.67 -12.76 17.34
CA MET A 78 2.79 -13.92 16.44
C MET A 78 1.90 -15.10 16.86
N ASN A 79 1.32 -15.06 18.05
CA ASN A 79 0.33 -16.04 18.51
C ASN A 79 -1.12 -15.65 18.16
N GLY A 80 -1.31 -14.54 17.44
CA GLY A 80 -2.61 -14.07 17.01
C GLY A 80 -3.40 -13.29 18.07
N GLU A 81 -2.78 -12.93 19.19
CA GLU A 81 -3.41 -12.09 20.21
C GLU A 81 -3.34 -10.63 19.81
N GLN A 82 -4.47 -9.92 19.81
CA GLN A 82 -4.49 -8.48 19.61
C GLN A 82 -3.87 -7.79 20.83
N VAL A 83 -2.73 -7.13 20.61
CA VAL A 83 -1.96 -6.45 21.66
C VAL A 83 -2.48 -5.02 21.87
N TRP A 84 -2.81 -4.36 20.75
CA TRP A 84 -3.33 -3.00 20.78
C TRP A 84 -4.18 -2.69 19.53
N GLN A 85 -5.02 -1.67 19.66
CA GLN A 85 -5.80 -1.05 18.60
C GLN A 85 -5.73 0.46 18.80
N THR A 86 -5.43 1.19 17.74
CA THR A 86 -5.37 2.66 17.77
C THR A 86 -6.24 3.24 16.67
N THR A 87 -7.23 4.01 17.06
CA THR A 87 -8.07 4.78 16.12
C THR A 87 -7.35 6.07 15.70
N ILE A 88 -7.49 6.40 14.43
CA ILE A 88 -6.79 7.54 13.80
C ILE A 88 -7.74 8.72 13.62
N GLY A 89 -8.97 8.45 13.20
CA GLY A 89 -10.00 9.44 12.95
C GLY A 89 -11.17 8.84 12.18
N PRO A 90 -12.22 9.62 11.92
CA PRO A 90 -13.44 9.12 11.28
C PRO A 90 -13.14 8.39 9.97
N GLU A 91 -13.71 7.20 9.82
CA GLU A 91 -13.58 6.44 8.58
C GLU A 91 -14.43 7.05 7.46
N ARG A 92 -14.00 6.80 6.24
CA ARG A 92 -14.85 6.91 5.06
C ARG A 92 -15.18 5.52 4.55
N LYS A 93 -16.38 5.03 4.85
CA LYS A 93 -16.83 3.67 4.53
C LYS A 93 -16.58 3.29 3.07
N GLY A 94 -16.30 2.02 2.85
CA GLY A 94 -16.24 1.44 1.51
C GLY A 94 -17.56 1.64 0.75
N ARG A 95 -17.48 1.88 -0.56
CA ARG A 95 -18.64 1.97 -1.45
C ARG A 95 -19.06 0.61 -1.97
N HIS A 96 -18.06 -0.22 -2.23
CA HIS A 96 -18.27 -1.53 -2.82
C HIS A 96 -18.32 -2.60 -1.73
N LEU A 97 -19.19 -3.61 -1.94
CA LEU A 97 -19.36 -4.69 -0.96
C LEU A 97 -18.07 -5.47 -0.66
N ASN A 98 -17.09 -5.46 -1.56
CA ASN A 98 -15.77 -6.10 -1.38
C ASN A 98 -14.67 -5.15 -0.92
N GLY A 99 -14.95 -3.85 -0.79
CA GLY A 99 -14.02 -2.84 -0.33
C GLY A 99 -14.26 -2.43 1.12
N SER A 100 -13.37 -1.60 1.63
CA SER A 100 -13.50 -0.94 2.92
C SER A 100 -12.82 0.44 2.89
N GLY A 101 -12.91 1.20 3.95
CA GLY A 101 -12.13 2.42 4.17
C GLY A 101 -10.64 2.13 4.42
N SER A 102 -10.32 0.88 4.81
CA SER A 102 -9.00 0.44 5.27
C SER A 102 -8.41 -0.65 4.34
N ASN A 103 -8.38 -0.38 3.02
CA ASN A 103 -7.75 -1.29 2.06
C ASN A 103 -6.21 -1.14 1.98
N PRO A 104 -5.62 0.08 2.09
CA PRO A 104 -4.16 0.22 2.06
C PRO A 104 -3.50 -0.52 3.22
N SER A 105 -2.36 -1.15 2.93
CA SER A 105 -1.56 -1.83 3.94
C SER A 105 -0.64 -0.85 4.66
N VAL A 106 -0.31 -1.16 5.90
CA VAL A 106 0.72 -0.46 6.67
C VAL A 106 2.09 -0.66 6.01
N VAL A 107 2.98 0.31 6.18
CA VAL A 107 4.41 0.17 5.88
C VAL A 107 5.23 0.54 7.13
N THR A 108 6.39 -0.10 7.32
CA THR A 108 7.28 0.19 8.46
C THR A 108 8.73 0.38 8.03
N ASP A 109 9.42 1.27 8.74
CA ASP A 109 10.88 1.44 8.69
C ASP A 109 11.60 0.63 9.79
N GLY A 110 10.83 -0.16 10.56
CA GLY A 110 11.33 -0.94 11.69
C GLY A 110 11.26 -0.22 13.03
N ALA A 111 11.08 1.10 13.05
CA ALA A 111 10.90 1.91 14.25
C ALA A 111 9.45 2.43 14.35
N ASN A 112 8.85 2.75 13.22
CA ASN A 112 7.53 3.34 13.13
C ASN A 112 6.67 2.63 12.08
N LEU A 113 5.36 2.80 12.23
CA LEU A 113 4.33 2.32 11.32
C LEU A 113 3.67 3.52 10.62
N TYR A 114 3.44 3.40 9.32
CA TYR A 114 2.77 4.43 8.53
C TYR A 114 1.53 3.84 7.90
N ALA A 115 0.37 4.43 8.16
CA ALA A 115 -0.93 3.97 7.69
C ALA A 115 -1.66 5.06 6.94
N LEU A 116 -2.27 4.69 5.80
CA LEU A 116 -3.08 5.55 4.95
C LEU A 116 -4.46 4.94 4.77
N PHE A 117 -5.48 5.79 4.75
CA PHE A 117 -6.86 5.36 4.65
C PHE A 117 -7.61 6.09 3.52
N LYS A 118 -8.71 5.50 3.07
CA LYS A 118 -9.62 6.10 2.08
C LYS A 118 -10.16 7.46 2.52
N SER A 119 -10.34 7.69 3.81
CA SER A 119 -10.76 8.98 4.38
C SER A 119 -9.83 10.13 4.02
N GLY A 120 -8.55 9.83 3.80
CA GLY A 120 -7.45 10.77 3.71
C GLY A 120 -6.60 10.83 4.98
N ASN A 121 -6.99 10.10 6.02
CA ASN A 121 -6.18 9.99 7.23
C ASN A 121 -4.84 9.32 6.88
N LEU A 122 -3.74 10.00 7.18
CA LEU A 122 -2.38 9.49 7.13
C LEU A 122 -1.78 9.63 8.53
N ALA A 123 -1.23 8.55 9.07
CA ALA A 123 -0.71 8.55 10.42
C ALA A 123 0.64 7.81 10.52
N CYS A 124 1.47 8.29 11.43
CA CYS A 124 2.65 7.59 11.92
C CYS A 124 2.42 7.18 13.38
N LEU A 125 2.69 5.92 13.67
CA LEU A 125 2.62 5.36 15.01
C LEU A 125 3.96 4.73 15.36
N ASN A 126 4.30 4.66 16.64
CA ASN A 126 5.37 3.77 17.06
C ASN A 126 4.89 2.31 17.09
N MET A 127 5.81 1.36 17.29
CA MET A 127 5.49 -0.08 17.31
C MET A 127 4.51 -0.48 18.43
N ALA A 128 4.37 0.34 19.48
CA ALA A 128 3.41 0.14 20.58
C ALA A 128 2.03 0.77 20.30
N GLY A 129 1.79 1.27 19.07
CA GLY A 129 0.51 1.84 18.65
C GLY A 129 0.29 3.30 19.06
N LYS A 130 1.26 4.00 19.67
CA LYS A 130 1.12 5.43 20.00
C LYS A 130 1.27 6.28 18.75
N ILE A 131 0.28 7.12 18.46
CA ILE A 131 0.36 8.11 17.37
C ILE A 131 1.48 9.11 17.66
N LEU A 132 2.39 9.27 16.71
CA LEU A 132 3.47 10.25 16.73
C LEU A 132 3.06 11.52 15.99
N TRP A 133 2.44 11.35 14.82
CA TRP A 133 1.82 12.43 14.06
C TRP A 133 0.68 11.90 13.18
N LYS A 134 -0.23 12.78 12.77
CA LYS A 134 -1.27 12.49 11.77
C LYS A 134 -1.52 13.69 10.87
N LYS A 135 -1.96 13.42 9.64
CA LYS A 135 -2.31 14.40 8.61
C LYS A 135 -3.64 14.02 7.96
N ASP A 136 -4.36 15.03 7.52
CA ASP A 136 -5.54 14.88 6.67
C ASP A 136 -5.17 15.23 5.22
N LEU A 137 -5.27 14.26 4.34
CA LEU A 137 -5.00 14.43 2.91
C LEU A 137 -6.27 14.75 2.10
N SER A 138 -7.40 15.01 2.73
CA SER A 138 -8.66 15.33 2.04
C SER A 138 -8.57 16.62 1.21
N SER A 139 -7.69 17.55 1.59
CA SER A 139 -7.38 18.77 0.83
C SER A 139 -6.80 18.52 -0.56
N TYR A 140 -6.19 17.35 -0.80
CA TYR A 140 -5.73 16.93 -2.14
C TYR A 140 -6.84 16.39 -3.03
N GLY A 141 -8.08 16.48 -2.62
CA GLY A 141 -9.28 16.11 -3.36
C GLY A 141 -9.95 14.85 -2.82
N LYS A 142 -11.22 14.70 -3.19
CA LYS A 142 -12.04 13.56 -2.78
C LYS A 142 -11.66 12.30 -3.55
N ASP A 143 -11.72 11.15 -2.87
CA ASP A 143 -11.62 9.87 -3.53
C ASP A 143 -12.78 9.65 -4.51
N THR A 144 -12.44 9.41 -5.79
CA THR A 144 -13.39 9.16 -6.88
C THR A 144 -13.40 7.70 -7.33
N LEU A 145 -12.54 6.85 -6.72
CA LEU A 145 -12.39 5.46 -7.10
C LEU A 145 -13.65 4.66 -6.79
N TYR A 146 -14.16 3.94 -7.78
CA TYR A 146 -15.40 3.18 -7.65
C TYR A 146 -15.27 1.99 -6.68
N TRP A 147 -14.11 1.29 -6.74
CA TRP A 147 -13.83 0.08 -5.98
C TRP A 147 -13.10 0.34 -4.66
N ASP A 148 -13.13 1.58 -4.20
CA ASP A 148 -12.46 2.08 -3.01
C ASP A 148 -10.93 2.19 -3.12
N PHE A 149 -10.38 3.17 -2.43
CA PHE A 149 -8.94 3.46 -2.43
C PHE A 149 -8.14 2.29 -1.85
N GLY A 150 -7.12 1.82 -2.55
CA GLY A 150 -6.33 0.64 -2.14
C GLY A 150 -4.82 0.82 -2.25
N THR A 151 -4.35 1.97 -2.74
CA THR A 151 -2.92 2.24 -2.88
C THR A 151 -2.25 2.38 -1.52
N SER A 152 -1.31 1.51 -1.21
CA SER A 152 -0.54 1.58 0.03
C SER A 152 0.54 2.66 -0.04
N PRO A 153 0.90 3.30 1.07
CA PRO A 153 2.07 4.16 1.13
C PRO A 153 3.35 3.33 0.96
N MET A 154 4.44 3.99 0.59
CA MET A 154 5.75 3.36 0.49
C MET A 154 6.83 4.24 1.13
N LEU A 155 7.93 3.62 1.54
CA LEU A 155 9.11 4.30 2.05
C LEU A 155 10.22 4.30 1.00
N THR A 156 10.92 5.42 0.90
CA THR A 156 12.23 5.55 0.28
C THR A 156 13.28 5.68 1.40
N SER A 157 14.54 5.85 1.06
CA SER A 157 15.58 6.14 2.08
C SER A 157 15.34 7.45 2.85
N GLU A 158 14.59 8.40 2.27
CA GLU A 158 14.41 9.74 2.85
C GLU A 158 12.95 10.10 3.12
N HIS A 159 11.98 9.52 2.39
CA HIS A 159 10.61 10.00 2.39
C HIS A 159 9.56 8.89 2.57
N LEU A 160 8.44 9.26 3.19
CA LEU A 160 7.18 8.53 3.08
C LEU A 160 6.44 9.04 1.84
N VAL A 161 6.20 8.17 0.87
CA VAL A 161 5.56 8.52 -0.40
C VAL A 161 4.12 8.01 -0.44
N VAL A 162 3.22 8.88 -0.86
CA VAL A 162 1.80 8.58 -1.09
C VAL A 162 1.47 8.91 -2.54
N VAL A 163 0.82 7.98 -3.23
CA VAL A 163 0.34 8.16 -4.59
C VAL A 163 -1.18 8.13 -4.62
N LEU A 164 -1.76 9.24 -5.05
CA LEU A 164 -3.20 9.39 -5.22
C LEU A 164 -3.51 9.45 -6.72
N MET A 165 -4.13 8.38 -7.25
CA MET A 165 -4.47 8.28 -8.69
C MET A 165 -5.98 8.22 -8.85
N ARG A 166 -6.60 9.36 -9.18
CA ARG A 166 -8.03 9.55 -9.26
C ARG A 166 -8.40 10.66 -10.23
N LYS A 167 -9.66 10.76 -10.60
CA LYS A 167 -10.13 11.74 -11.59
C LYS A 167 -9.85 13.18 -11.14
N GLY A 168 -9.07 13.91 -11.92
CA GLY A 168 -8.84 15.34 -11.79
C GLY A 168 -7.97 15.79 -10.61
N ASN A 169 -7.56 14.88 -9.74
CA ASN A 169 -6.78 15.18 -8.53
C ASN A 169 -5.77 14.07 -8.23
N SER A 170 -4.90 13.78 -9.20
CA SER A 170 -3.85 12.78 -9.06
C SER A 170 -2.55 13.42 -8.63
N TRP A 171 -1.95 12.89 -7.56
CA TRP A 171 -0.79 13.47 -6.90
C TRP A 171 0.25 12.40 -6.53
N LEU A 172 1.50 12.76 -6.65
CA LEU A 172 2.60 12.14 -5.91
C LEU A 172 2.97 13.10 -4.77
N LEU A 173 2.97 12.60 -3.57
CA LEU A 173 3.24 13.36 -2.34
C LEU A 173 4.37 12.67 -1.59
N ALA A 174 5.36 13.44 -1.14
CA ALA A 174 6.39 12.94 -0.24
C ALA A 174 6.39 13.74 1.06
N PHE A 175 6.46 13.01 2.15
CA PHE A 175 6.45 13.55 3.50
C PHE A 175 7.76 13.18 4.22
N ASP A 176 8.23 14.04 5.12
CA ASP A 176 9.24 13.65 6.10
C ASP A 176 8.61 12.58 7.02
N PRO A 177 9.15 11.37 7.08
CA PRO A 177 8.55 10.29 7.87
C PRO A 177 8.54 10.57 9.38
N ARG A 178 9.42 11.46 9.88
CA ARG A 178 9.53 11.80 11.31
C ARG A 178 8.48 12.82 11.74
N THR A 179 8.13 13.77 10.87
CA THR A 179 7.25 14.91 11.21
C THR A 179 5.91 14.91 10.49
N GLY A 180 5.80 14.15 9.39
CA GLY A 180 4.66 14.19 8.49
C GLY A 180 4.56 15.48 7.68
N GLU A 181 5.60 16.33 7.66
CA GLU A 181 5.60 17.53 6.85
C GLU A 181 5.78 17.21 5.37
N LEU A 182 5.04 17.92 4.52
CA LEU A 182 5.16 17.76 3.09
C LEU A 182 6.51 18.29 2.61
N VAL A 183 7.31 17.43 1.97
CA VAL A 183 8.61 17.79 1.39
C VAL A 183 8.45 18.22 -0.05
N TRP A 184 7.76 17.41 -0.86
CA TRP A 184 7.44 17.76 -2.24
C TRP A 184 6.10 17.17 -2.68
N LYS A 185 5.51 17.77 -3.72
CA LYS A 185 4.32 17.27 -4.39
C LYS A 185 4.43 17.45 -5.90
N LYS A 186 3.92 16.49 -6.66
CA LYS A 186 3.85 16.54 -8.13
C LYS A 186 2.46 16.14 -8.60
N GLU A 187 1.91 16.91 -9.50
CA GLU A 187 0.69 16.53 -10.22
C GLU A 187 0.98 15.37 -11.17
N ARG A 188 -0.01 14.47 -11.29
CA ARG A 188 0.02 13.37 -12.24
C ARG A 188 -1.34 13.22 -12.94
N ASN A 189 -1.91 14.34 -13.34
CA ASN A 189 -3.16 14.40 -14.09
C ASN A 189 -2.89 14.25 -15.59
N TYR A 190 -3.59 13.31 -16.20
CA TYR A 190 -3.51 13.08 -17.65
C TYR A 190 -4.92 12.98 -18.24
N GLN A 191 -5.07 13.42 -19.48
CA GLN A 191 -6.28 13.12 -20.24
C GLN A 191 -6.29 11.65 -20.65
N THR A 192 -7.33 10.95 -20.28
CA THR A 192 -7.55 9.53 -20.57
C THR A 192 -9.02 9.30 -20.92
N PRO A 193 -9.37 8.18 -21.55
CA PRO A 193 -10.76 7.75 -21.61
C PRO A 193 -11.37 7.61 -20.21
N PRO A 194 -12.71 7.66 -20.07
CA PRO A 194 -13.39 7.54 -18.78
C PRO A 194 -12.89 6.36 -17.96
N GLU A 195 -12.61 6.62 -16.67
CA GLU A 195 -12.07 5.72 -15.65
C GLU A 195 -10.63 5.19 -15.89
N CYS A 196 -9.99 5.52 -17.01
CA CYS A 196 -8.61 5.09 -17.27
C CYS A 196 -7.57 5.91 -16.48
N ASP A 197 -7.95 7.01 -15.85
CA ASP A 197 -7.16 7.81 -14.94
C ASP A 197 -7.05 7.21 -13.51
N HIS A 198 -7.95 6.29 -13.18
CA HIS A 198 -7.98 5.63 -11.88
C HIS A 198 -6.91 4.56 -11.74
N SER A 199 -6.25 4.51 -10.59
CA SER A 199 -5.33 3.42 -10.23
C SER A 199 -5.47 3.02 -8.77
N TYR A 200 -5.45 1.71 -8.54
CA TYR A 200 -5.41 1.06 -7.23
C TYR A 200 -4.01 0.50 -6.93
N ALA A 201 -3.10 0.64 -7.89
CA ALA A 201 -1.76 0.09 -7.80
C ALA A 201 -0.91 0.80 -6.75
N THR A 202 -0.19 0.02 -5.95
CA THR A 202 0.82 0.54 -5.04
C THR A 202 2.11 0.83 -5.82
N PRO A 203 2.78 1.98 -5.60
CA PRO A 203 4.05 2.30 -6.24
C PRO A 203 5.15 1.32 -5.82
N THR A 204 6.20 1.24 -6.63
CA THR A 204 7.36 0.38 -6.36
C THR A 204 8.64 1.20 -6.34
N LEU A 205 9.48 0.98 -5.33
CA LEU A 205 10.82 1.56 -5.27
C LEU A 205 11.73 0.81 -6.24
N ILE A 206 12.42 1.55 -7.09
CA ILE A 206 13.43 1.01 -8.01
C ILE A 206 14.73 1.80 -7.91
N LYS A 207 15.79 1.29 -8.51
CA LYS A 207 17.00 2.07 -8.77
C LYS A 207 17.07 2.44 -10.25
N HIS A 208 17.20 3.72 -10.53
CA HIS A 208 17.45 4.26 -11.86
C HIS A 208 18.80 4.99 -11.85
N GLN A 209 19.75 4.52 -12.67
CA GLN A 209 21.12 5.06 -12.70
C GLN A 209 21.76 5.16 -11.30
N GLY A 210 21.57 4.13 -10.47
CA GLY A 210 22.11 4.06 -9.12
C GLY A 210 21.37 4.87 -8.06
N LYS A 211 20.37 5.68 -8.42
CA LYS A 211 19.54 6.50 -7.50
C LYS A 211 18.17 5.89 -7.30
N GLU A 212 17.57 6.13 -6.14
CA GLU A 212 16.19 5.71 -5.87
C GLU A 212 15.20 6.46 -6.76
N ALA A 213 14.27 5.70 -7.32
CA ALA A 213 13.17 6.21 -8.11
C ALA A 213 11.87 5.49 -7.77
N ILE A 214 10.76 6.20 -7.90
CA ILE A 214 9.42 5.73 -7.64
C ILE A 214 8.77 5.35 -8.95
N LEU A 215 8.45 4.07 -9.13
CA LEU A 215 7.73 3.58 -10.29
C LEU A 215 6.24 3.63 -10.04
N VAL A 216 5.50 4.33 -10.88
CA VAL A 216 4.06 4.56 -10.75
C VAL A 216 3.33 4.07 -11.99
N TRP A 217 2.35 3.17 -11.79
CA TRP A 217 1.48 2.65 -12.82
C TRP A 217 0.06 3.19 -12.66
N GLY A 218 -0.45 3.89 -13.65
CA GLY A 218 -1.79 4.47 -13.65
C GLY A 218 -1.97 5.49 -14.77
N ALA A 219 -3.20 5.82 -15.09
CA ALA A 219 -3.57 6.76 -16.15
C ALA A 219 -2.90 6.42 -17.49
N GLU A 220 -2.94 5.14 -17.87
CA GLU A 220 -2.38 4.60 -19.13
C GLU A 220 -0.87 4.84 -19.30
N ARG A 221 -0.16 5.10 -18.20
CA ARG A 221 1.27 5.40 -18.20
C ARG A 221 2.00 4.68 -17.09
N LEU A 222 3.14 4.12 -17.43
CA LEU A 222 4.15 3.70 -16.48
C LEU A 222 5.22 4.79 -16.44
N SER A 223 5.43 5.40 -15.28
CA SER A 223 6.41 6.48 -15.13
C SER A 223 7.33 6.25 -13.95
N ALA A 224 8.58 6.64 -14.08
CA ALA A 224 9.52 6.70 -12.97
C ALA A 224 9.77 8.15 -12.56
N HIS A 225 9.81 8.37 -11.26
CA HIS A 225 10.02 9.67 -10.65
C HIS A 225 11.18 9.60 -9.67
N SER A 226 11.99 10.65 -9.62
CA SER A 226 13.06 10.79 -8.64
C SER A 226 12.48 10.71 -7.22
N ALA A 227 13.03 9.86 -6.38
CA ALA A 227 12.59 9.76 -4.98
C ALA A 227 12.92 11.03 -4.17
N LYS A 228 13.95 11.78 -4.60
CA LYS A 228 14.42 12.99 -3.92
C LYS A 228 13.45 14.16 -4.03
N ASP A 229 12.87 14.39 -5.23
CA ASP A 229 12.13 15.61 -5.53
C ASP A 229 10.88 15.39 -6.40
N GLY A 230 10.56 14.13 -6.73
CA GLY A 230 9.40 13.74 -7.53
C GLY A 230 9.49 14.05 -9.02
N GLU A 231 10.62 14.58 -9.52
CA GLU A 231 10.77 14.88 -10.93
C GLU A 231 10.63 13.63 -11.79
N MET A 232 9.91 13.75 -12.91
CA MET A 232 9.70 12.63 -13.83
C MET A 232 10.99 12.33 -14.59
N LEU A 233 11.52 11.13 -14.40
CA LEU A 233 12.74 10.66 -15.06
C LEU A 233 12.45 10.10 -16.46
N TRP A 234 11.39 9.33 -16.58
CA TRP A 234 10.89 8.78 -17.84
C TRP A 234 9.42 8.37 -17.74
N VAL A 235 8.80 8.18 -18.89
CA VAL A 235 7.43 7.71 -19.01
C VAL A 235 7.28 6.77 -20.20
N SER A 236 6.57 5.68 -20.02
CA SER A 236 6.12 4.77 -21.08
C SER A 236 4.61 4.92 -21.28
N THR A 237 4.18 4.95 -22.54
CA THR A 237 2.79 5.18 -22.97
C THR A 237 2.36 4.15 -24.01
N GLY A 238 1.13 4.27 -24.52
CA GLY A 238 0.65 3.41 -25.60
C GLY A 238 -0.03 2.12 -25.15
N PHE A 239 -0.33 2.01 -23.85
CA PHE A 239 -0.97 0.81 -23.29
C PHE A 239 -2.45 0.64 -23.69
N ASN A 240 -3.12 1.70 -24.14
CA ASN A 240 -4.51 1.67 -24.61
C ASN A 240 -4.66 2.27 -26.01
N PRO A 241 -4.09 1.64 -27.05
CA PRO A 241 -4.04 2.22 -28.41
C PRO A 241 -5.46 2.36 -29.04
N LYS A 242 -6.43 1.59 -28.56
CA LYS A 242 -7.82 1.65 -29.04
C LYS A 242 -8.72 2.60 -28.24
N GLN A 243 -8.15 3.36 -27.30
CA GLN A 243 -8.86 4.32 -26.45
C GLN A 243 -10.12 3.73 -25.78
N LYS A 244 -10.03 2.48 -25.33
CA LYS A 244 -11.11 1.81 -24.61
C LYS A 244 -11.37 2.48 -23.27
N LYS A 245 -12.66 2.58 -22.90
CA LYS A 245 -13.11 3.11 -21.61
C LYS A 245 -13.05 2.04 -20.52
N ASN A 246 -13.05 2.46 -19.26
CA ASN A 246 -13.16 1.61 -18.08
C ASN A 246 -11.96 0.64 -17.91
N TRP A 247 -10.81 1.03 -18.42
CA TRP A 247 -9.56 0.30 -18.25
C TRP A 247 -8.80 0.85 -17.06
N VAL A 248 -9.35 0.65 -15.87
CA VAL A 248 -8.71 1.03 -14.60
C VAL A 248 -7.51 0.15 -14.32
N VAL A 249 -6.50 0.73 -13.69
CA VAL A 249 -5.36 -0.02 -13.19
C VAL A 249 -5.71 -0.66 -11.85
N VAL A 250 -5.75 -1.97 -11.79
CA VAL A 250 -6.03 -2.73 -10.56
C VAL A 250 -4.76 -3.40 -10.03
N GLY A 251 -4.08 -4.15 -10.89
CA GLY A 251 -2.84 -4.84 -10.51
C GLY A 251 -1.65 -3.90 -10.48
N SER A 252 -0.83 -4.04 -9.46
CA SER A 252 0.43 -3.29 -9.37
C SER A 252 1.48 -3.88 -10.30
N GLN A 253 2.42 -3.03 -10.69
CA GLN A 253 3.60 -3.40 -11.45
C GLN A 253 4.49 -4.38 -10.66
N VAL A 254 5.21 -5.21 -11.38
CA VAL A 254 6.27 -6.08 -10.86
C VAL A 254 7.56 -5.73 -11.59
N VAL A 255 8.66 -5.69 -10.87
CA VAL A 255 9.99 -5.41 -11.43
C VAL A 255 10.89 -6.62 -11.21
N ALA A 256 11.54 -7.07 -12.27
CA ALA A 256 12.53 -8.14 -12.22
C ALA A 256 13.75 -7.70 -13.04
N GLY A 257 14.86 -7.42 -12.38
CA GLY A 257 16.05 -6.85 -13.01
C GLY A 257 15.74 -5.53 -13.71
N ASN A 258 15.91 -5.49 -15.01
CA ASN A 258 15.66 -4.30 -15.86
C ASN A 258 14.28 -4.30 -16.54
N ILE A 259 13.41 -5.21 -16.18
CA ILE A 259 12.09 -5.37 -16.80
C ILE A 259 11.02 -4.99 -15.79
N ALA A 260 10.11 -4.09 -16.19
CA ALA A 260 8.88 -3.82 -15.47
C ALA A 260 7.69 -4.43 -16.23
N ILE A 261 6.88 -5.19 -15.52
CA ILE A 261 5.68 -5.83 -16.06
C ILE A 261 4.46 -5.17 -15.44
N VAL A 262 3.53 -4.72 -16.27
CA VAL A 262 2.27 -4.10 -15.86
C VAL A 262 1.09 -4.86 -16.44
N PRO A 263 0.14 -5.30 -15.60
CA PRO A 263 -1.12 -5.86 -16.08
C PRO A 263 -2.03 -4.71 -16.51
N TYR A 264 -2.62 -4.80 -17.70
CA TYR A 264 -3.54 -3.77 -18.18
C TYR A 264 -4.62 -4.33 -19.11
N GLY A 265 -5.79 -3.70 -19.04
CA GLY A 265 -6.95 -4.08 -19.84
C GLY A 265 -7.86 -5.09 -19.15
N ARG A 266 -9.04 -5.26 -19.73
CA ARG A 266 -10.00 -6.29 -19.34
C ARG A 266 -10.08 -7.31 -20.46
N GLY A 267 -9.50 -8.46 -20.26
CA GLY A 267 -9.54 -9.64 -21.13
C GLY A 267 -9.59 -9.32 -22.63
N THR A 268 -8.67 -9.75 -23.36
CA THR A 268 -8.76 -9.76 -24.84
C THR A 268 -9.18 -11.14 -25.27
#